data_a09d0edb3a94a24f564f09b55f8cba7a
#
_entry.id   a09d0edb3a94a24f564f09b55f8cba7a
#
_cell.length_a   1.000
_cell.length_b   1.000
_cell.length_c   1.000
_cell.angle_alpha   90.00
_cell.angle_beta   90.00
_cell.angle_gamma   90.00
#
_symmetry.space_group_name_H-M   'P 1'
#
loop_
_entity.id
_entity.type
_entity.pdbx_description
1 polymer ?
#
loop_
_entity_poly.entity_id
_entity_poly.type
_entity_poly.pdbx_seq_one_letter_code
_entity_poly.pdbx_strand_id
1 'polypeptide(L)'
;MMRHLRLLLNLIFFAGLLIVMIGCQSSSPRGNTWEKQLGPVPAGNKVPPIALLKEVNLKQDMIKLGTAGRKKFRPMKVKYITIHSTQNYTGNAYNHALALKRGALTATKRPGGNRIGYLIWHFTTQDDVAIQHLPTNEQGEHADFDGPGNNYSIGIEMCEHRGNNLATTIDNTAKLTAYLMWEHQVPIGNVVPHYHWPRRGVNPPNKDCPHFLLENGRPGATWRWFLSRVQAQYSRIVPGPAPKI
;
A
#
# COMPACT_ATOMS: atom_id res chain seq x y z
N MET A 1 36.86 87.48 -23.11
CA MET A 1 37.07 86.03 -23.19
C MET A 1 35.99 85.35 -22.36
N MET A 2 34.89 84.98 -23.01
CA MET A 2 33.67 84.50 -22.37
C MET A 2 33.56 82.98 -22.56
N ARG A 3 33.43 82.21 -21.48
CA ARG A 3 33.11 80.82 -21.55
C ARG A 3 31.71 80.58 -21.01
N HIS A 4 30.84 80.08 -21.89
CA HIS A 4 29.45 79.72 -21.58
C HIS A 4 29.42 78.41 -20.79
N LEU A 5 28.74 78.50 -19.64
CA LEU A 5 28.40 77.33 -18.79
C LEU A 5 27.00 76.82 -19.22
N ARG A 6 26.95 75.66 -19.83
CA ARG A 6 25.68 74.98 -20.15
C ARG A 6 25.29 74.15 -18.98
N LEU A 7 24.09 74.45 -18.40
CA LEU A 7 23.40 73.67 -17.43
C LEU A 7 22.74 72.51 -18.18
N LEU A 8 23.14 71.28 -17.88
CA LEU A 8 22.40 70.07 -18.29
C LEU A 8 21.48 69.62 -17.15
N LEU A 9 20.19 69.72 -17.37
CA LEU A 9 19.12 69.18 -16.50
C LEU A 9 19.09 67.68 -16.72
N ASN A 10 19.48 66.89 -15.73
CA ASN A 10 19.27 65.44 -15.73
C ASN A 10 17.84 65.17 -15.18
N LEU A 11 16.92 64.82 -16.07
CA LEU A 11 15.63 64.20 -15.70
C LEU A 11 15.91 62.73 -15.33
N ILE A 12 15.79 62.43 -14.03
CA ILE A 12 15.82 61.06 -13.55
C ILE A 12 14.39 60.50 -13.69
N PHE A 13 14.21 59.63 -14.68
CA PHE A 13 12.99 58.81 -14.80
C PHE A 13 13.05 57.70 -13.74
N PHE A 14 12.24 57.81 -12.70
CA PHE A 14 11.94 56.70 -11.81
C PHE A 14 10.97 55.75 -12.51
N ALA A 15 11.49 54.71 -13.18
CA ALA A 15 10.68 53.56 -13.60
C ALA A 15 10.34 52.72 -12.37
N GLY A 16 9.13 52.91 -11.86
CA GLY A 16 8.59 52.05 -10.80
C GLY A 16 8.42 50.61 -11.31
N LEU A 17 9.31 49.72 -10.88
CA LEU A 17 9.22 48.30 -11.15
C LEU A 17 8.06 47.73 -10.28
N LEU A 18 6.88 47.59 -10.89
CA LEU A 18 5.76 46.92 -10.28
C LEU A 18 6.08 45.40 -10.23
N ILE A 19 6.63 44.93 -9.11
CA ILE A 19 6.81 43.50 -8.87
C ILE A 19 5.40 42.92 -8.63
N VAL A 20 4.81 42.36 -9.67
CA VAL A 20 3.62 41.52 -9.53
C VAL A 20 4.10 40.25 -8.84
N MET A 21 3.87 40.18 -7.54
CA MET A 21 3.99 38.96 -6.77
C MET A 21 2.91 38.01 -7.29
N ILE A 22 3.26 37.18 -8.29
CA ILE A 22 2.45 36.02 -8.64
C ILE A 22 2.58 35.08 -7.44
N GLY A 23 1.65 35.21 -6.51
CA GLY A 23 1.49 34.23 -5.45
C GLY A 23 1.29 32.89 -6.12
N CYS A 24 2.27 31.98 -5.98
CA CYS A 24 2.02 30.58 -6.20
C CYS A 24 0.87 30.20 -5.25
N GLN A 25 -0.36 30.24 -5.76
CA GLN A 25 -1.44 29.53 -5.15
C GLN A 25 -1.00 28.07 -5.14
N SER A 26 -0.52 27.60 -3.99
CA SER A 26 -0.42 26.19 -3.72
C SER A 26 -1.83 25.65 -3.97
N SER A 27 -2.02 24.98 -5.10
CA SER A 27 -3.24 24.23 -5.35
C SER A 27 -3.38 23.30 -4.15
N SER A 28 -4.36 23.56 -3.30
CA SER A 28 -4.77 22.65 -2.24
C SER A 28 -4.82 21.26 -2.86
N PRO A 29 -4.22 20.22 -2.23
CA PRO A 29 -4.27 18.88 -2.78
C PRO A 29 -5.73 18.58 -3.09
N ARG A 30 -6.05 18.29 -4.36
CA ARG A 30 -7.41 17.86 -4.72
C ARG A 30 -7.71 16.70 -3.78
N GLY A 31 -8.72 16.89 -2.92
CA GLY A 31 -9.03 15.94 -1.87
C GLY A 31 -9.03 14.53 -2.46
N ASN A 32 -8.38 13.61 -1.76
CA ASN A 32 -8.19 12.23 -2.18
C ASN A 32 -9.52 11.66 -2.73
N THR A 33 -9.52 11.18 -3.96
CA THR A 33 -10.71 10.63 -4.62
C THR A 33 -11.37 9.54 -3.79
N TRP A 34 -10.57 8.70 -3.13
CA TRP A 34 -11.03 7.60 -2.28
C TRP A 34 -11.70 8.10 -0.99
N GLU A 35 -11.18 9.17 -0.39
CA GLU A 35 -11.77 9.82 0.77
C GLU A 35 -13.17 10.35 0.47
N LYS A 36 -13.36 10.95 -0.70
CA LYS A 36 -14.68 11.44 -1.13
C LYS A 36 -15.67 10.30 -1.38
N GLN A 37 -15.21 9.18 -1.96
CA GLN A 37 -16.09 8.05 -2.27
C GLN A 37 -16.47 7.23 -1.03
N LEU A 38 -15.54 7.04 -0.11
CA LEU A 38 -15.75 6.19 1.05
C LEU A 38 -16.27 6.94 2.28
N GLY A 39 -16.06 8.25 2.32
CA GLY A 39 -16.33 9.03 3.53
C GLY A 39 -15.49 8.58 4.74
N PRO A 40 -15.76 9.13 5.93
CA PRO A 40 -15.12 8.69 7.15
C PRO A 40 -15.56 7.25 7.52
N VAL A 41 -14.68 6.52 8.19
CA VAL A 41 -15.09 5.26 8.84
C VAL A 41 -16.11 5.62 9.91
N PRO A 42 -17.32 5.03 9.90
CA PRO A 42 -18.31 5.34 10.92
C PRO A 42 -17.73 5.09 12.31
N ALA A 43 -17.88 6.07 13.21
CA ALA A 43 -17.65 5.88 14.63
C ALA A 43 -18.77 4.96 15.15
N GLY A 44 -18.56 3.66 14.98
CA GLY A 44 -19.54 2.64 15.34
C GLY A 44 -19.26 1.98 16.69
N ASN A 45 -20.18 1.12 17.10
CA ASN A 45 -19.97 0.26 18.26
C ASN A 45 -18.70 -0.57 18.10
N LYS A 46 -18.01 -0.81 19.21
CA LYS A 46 -16.89 -1.73 19.26
C LYS A 46 -17.34 -3.12 18.81
N VAL A 47 -16.51 -3.77 18.00
CA VAL A 47 -16.81 -5.10 17.45
C VAL A 47 -15.73 -6.10 17.85
N PRO A 48 -16.08 -7.38 18.01
CA PRO A 48 -15.07 -8.42 18.16
C PRO A 48 -14.15 -8.44 16.92
N PRO A 49 -12.85 -8.74 17.06
CA PRO A 49 -11.90 -8.73 15.92
C PRO A 49 -12.40 -9.57 14.73
N ILE A 50 -12.97 -10.74 14.98
CA ILE A 50 -13.51 -11.64 13.95
C ILE A 50 -14.62 -11.00 13.09
N ALA A 51 -15.29 -9.95 13.59
CA ALA A 51 -16.31 -9.24 12.81
C ALA A 51 -15.72 -8.58 11.57
N LEU A 52 -14.48 -8.06 11.65
CA LEU A 52 -13.82 -7.47 10.49
C LEU A 52 -13.57 -8.50 9.38
N LEU A 53 -13.25 -9.75 9.73
CA LEU A 53 -13.09 -10.83 8.76
C LEU A 53 -14.43 -11.22 8.10
N LYS A 54 -15.53 -11.16 8.85
CA LYS A 54 -16.88 -11.37 8.31
C LYS A 54 -17.26 -10.24 7.35
N GLU A 55 -16.96 -8.98 7.71
CA GLU A 55 -17.24 -7.81 6.86
C GLU A 55 -16.51 -7.85 5.52
N VAL A 56 -15.31 -8.44 5.45
CA VAL A 56 -14.55 -8.62 4.20
C VAL A 56 -14.84 -9.96 3.53
N ASN A 57 -15.81 -10.73 4.03
CA ASN A 57 -16.17 -12.06 3.50
C ASN A 57 -14.92 -12.93 3.30
N LEU A 58 -14.09 -13.07 4.35
CA LEU A 58 -12.85 -13.83 4.25
C LEU A 58 -13.12 -15.30 3.91
N LYS A 59 -12.48 -15.77 2.86
CA LYS A 59 -12.42 -17.16 2.43
C LYS A 59 -11.01 -17.70 2.53
N GLN A 60 -10.85 -18.96 2.88
CA GLN A 60 -9.57 -19.64 2.84
C GLN A 60 -9.49 -20.51 1.59
N ASP A 61 -8.53 -20.21 0.71
CA ASP A 61 -8.19 -21.00 -0.46
C ASP A 61 -6.68 -21.23 -0.49
N MET A 62 -6.24 -22.06 0.44
CA MET A 62 -4.83 -22.22 0.82
C MET A 62 -4.05 -22.98 -0.25
N ILE A 63 -2.83 -22.52 -0.55
CA ILE A 63 -1.86 -23.28 -1.32
C ILE A 63 -1.47 -24.52 -0.51
N LYS A 64 -1.64 -25.70 -1.08
CA LYS A 64 -1.32 -26.95 -0.41
C LYS A 64 0.20 -27.06 -0.15
N LEU A 65 0.58 -27.45 1.07
CA LEU A 65 1.96 -27.74 1.38
C LEU A 65 2.48 -28.89 0.50
N GLY A 66 3.69 -28.76 0.00
CA GLY A 66 4.32 -29.68 -0.94
C GLY A 66 4.13 -29.33 -2.42
N THR A 67 3.35 -28.26 -2.74
CA THR A 67 3.05 -27.87 -4.12
C THR A 67 3.61 -26.49 -4.48
N ALA A 68 3.86 -26.25 -5.75
CA ALA A 68 4.24 -24.95 -6.34
C ALA A 68 5.12 -24.08 -5.41
N GLY A 69 4.65 -22.88 -5.05
CA GLY A 69 5.35 -21.93 -4.19
C GLY A 69 5.45 -22.34 -2.71
N ARG A 70 4.71 -23.35 -2.27
CA ARG A 70 4.70 -23.84 -0.88
C ARG A 70 5.30 -25.24 -0.73
N LYS A 71 6.46 -25.47 -1.33
CA LYS A 71 7.15 -26.78 -1.30
C LYS A 71 7.52 -27.25 0.09
N LYS A 72 7.81 -26.34 1.01
CA LYS A 72 8.13 -26.58 2.41
C LYS A 72 7.58 -25.48 3.28
N PHE A 73 7.33 -25.78 4.54
CA PHE A 73 7.03 -24.78 5.56
C PHE A 73 8.23 -23.85 5.77
N ARG A 74 7.99 -22.55 5.74
CA ARG A 74 9.00 -21.51 5.96
C ARG A 74 8.51 -20.60 7.08
N PRO A 75 8.89 -20.84 8.34
CA PRO A 75 8.36 -20.09 9.47
C PRO A 75 8.68 -18.60 9.35
N MET A 76 7.72 -17.78 9.71
CA MET A 76 7.83 -16.33 9.72
C MET A 76 7.36 -15.77 11.06
N LYS A 77 8.17 -14.89 11.66
CA LYS A 77 7.72 -14.02 12.75
C LYS A 77 7.25 -12.73 12.12
N VAL A 78 5.95 -12.48 12.16
CA VAL A 78 5.35 -11.29 11.57
C VAL A 78 5.83 -10.02 12.27
N LYS A 79 6.32 -9.06 11.49
CA LYS A 79 6.73 -7.72 11.96
C LYS A 79 6.08 -6.62 11.16
N TYR A 80 5.68 -6.89 9.92
CA TYR A 80 5.14 -5.92 8.98
C TYR A 80 3.90 -6.47 8.26
N ILE A 81 3.12 -5.56 7.71
CA ILE A 81 2.07 -5.87 6.73
C ILE A 81 2.38 -5.03 5.50
N THR A 82 2.56 -5.68 4.35
CA THR A 82 2.87 -5.03 3.08
C THR A 82 1.64 -5.00 2.19
N ILE A 83 1.27 -3.81 1.77
CA ILE A 83 0.13 -3.56 0.90
C ILE A 83 0.61 -3.44 -0.54
N HIS A 84 -0.05 -4.19 -1.43
CA HIS A 84 0.21 -4.23 -2.86
C HIS A 84 -1.03 -3.88 -3.67
N SER A 85 -0.83 -3.65 -4.96
CA SER A 85 -1.87 -3.73 -5.98
C SER A 85 -1.45 -4.74 -7.04
N THR A 86 -2.40 -5.52 -7.52
CA THR A 86 -2.12 -6.62 -8.46
C THR A 86 -1.56 -6.14 -9.80
N GLN A 87 -1.83 -4.87 -10.17
CA GLN A 87 -1.51 -4.32 -11.49
C GLN A 87 -2.01 -5.23 -12.62
N ASN A 88 -3.15 -5.89 -12.38
CA ASN A 88 -3.78 -6.83 -13.29
C ASN A 88 -5.25 -6.44 -13.50
N TYR A 89 -5.54 -5.91 -14.68
CA TYR A 89 -6.86 -5.39 -15.02
C TYR A 89 -7.86 -6.46 -15.50
N THR A 90 -7.48 -7.73 -15.49
CA THR A 90 -8.32 -8.85 -15.95
C THR A 90 -8.55 -9.92 -14.90
N GLY A 91 -7.60 -10.10 -13.97
CA GLY A 91 -7.66 -11.16 -12.95
C GLY A 91 -8.32 -10.67 -11.66
N ASN A 92 -9.37 -11.34 -11.22
CA ASN A 92 -10.00 -11.15 -9.91
C ASN A 92 -9.31 -11.99 -8.82
N ALA A 93 -9.77 -11.91 -7.57
CA ALA A 93 -9.17 -12.62 -6.45
C ALA A 93 -9.18 -14.16 -6.64
N TYR A 94 -10.21 -14.72 -7.26
CA TYR A 94 -10.28 -16.15 -7.54
C TYR A 94 -9.29 -16.58 -8.63
N ASN A 95 -9.06 -15.73 -9.64
CA ASN A 95 -8.05 -15.99 -10.69
C ASN A 95 -6.65 -15.99 -10.06
N HIS A 96 -6.36 -15.07 -9.14
CA HIS A 96 -5.09 -15.04 -8.42
C HIS A 96 -4.92 -16.26 -7.53
N ALA A 97 -5.96 -16.68 -6.79
CA ALA A 97 -5.92 -17.91 -6.00
C ALA A 97 -5.58 -19.13 -6.85
N LEU A 98 -6.24 -19.25 -8.00
CA LEU A 98 -5.97 -20.36 -8.94
C LEU A 98 -4.54 -20.32 -9.50
N ALA A 99 -4.06 -19.13 -9.89
CA ALA A 99 -2.70 -18.94 -10.40
C ALA A 99 -1.64 -19.31 -9.36
N LEU A 100 -1.83 -18.91 -8.10
CA LEU A 100 -0.96 -19.26 -6.98
C LEU A 100 -0.92 -20.78 -6.73
N LYS A 101 -2.08 -21.43 -6.67
CA LYS A 101 -2.17 -22.88 -6.47
C LYS A 101 -1.51 -23.68 -7.58
N ARG A 102 -1.60 -23.20 -8.82
CA ARG A 102 -0.97 -23.84 -10.00
C ARG A 102 0.51 -23.52 -10.14
N GLY A 103 1.06 -22.57 -9.35
CA GLY A 103 2.43 -22.10 -9.53
C GLY A 103 2.65 -21.40 -10.87
N ALA A 104 1.62 -20.73 -11.38
CA ALA A 104 1.70 -20.04 -12.67
C ALA A 104 2.55 -18.75 -12.59
N LEU A 105 2.75 -18.21 -11.41
CA LEU A 105 3.48 -16.97 -11.17
C LEU A 105 4.91 -17.28 -10.69
N THR A 106 5.83 -17.37 -11.64
CA THR A 106 7.25 -17.63 -11.31
C THR A 106 7.96 -16.34 -10.93
N ALA A 107 8.83 -16.41 -9.91
CA ALA A 107 9.75 -15.35 -9.55
C ALA A 107 11.12 -15.60 -10.18
N THR A 108 11.78 -14.55 -10.66
CA THR A 108 13.12 -14.67 -11.21
C THR A 108 14.07 -15.19 -10.15
N LYS A 109 14.64 -16.37 -10.37
CA LYS A 109 15.70 -16.92 -9.53
C LYS A 109 16.96 -16.09 -9.70
N ARG A 110 17.52 -15.60 -8.62
CA ARG A 110 18.85 -14.99 -8.59
C ARG A 110 19.81 -15.95 -7.92
N PRO A 111 21.08 -16.03 -8.34
CA PRO A 111 22.08 -16.84 -7.67
C PRO A 111 22.21 -16.40 -6.21
N GLY A 112 22.21 -17.39 -5.30
CA GLY A 112 22.27 -17.16 -3.86
C GLY A 112 20.90 -16.77 -3.26
N GLY A 113 20.76 -17.00 -1.98
CA GLY A 113 19.58 -16.61 -1.23
C GLY A 113 18.51 -17.70 -1.08
N ASN A 114 17.59 -17.43 -0.18
CA ASN A 114 16.57 -18.39 0.26
C ASN A 114 15.23 -18.19 -0.49
N ARG A 115 15.28 -17.95 -1.79
CA ARG A 115 14.09 -17.65 -2.59
C ARG A 115 13.21 -18.86 -2.82
N ILE A 116 11.90 -18.59 -2.84
CA ILE A 116 10.88 -19.61 -3.13
C ILE A 116 10.88 -19.97 -4.62
N GLY A 117 11.10 -18.98 -5.49
CA GLY A 117 11.10 -19.13 -6.94
C GLY A 117 9.71 -19.04 -7.58
N TYR A 118 8.71 -18.74 -6.79
CA TYR A 118 7.36 -18.44 -7.19
C TYR A 118 6.88 -17.20 -6.45
N LEU A 119 6.11 -16.34 -7.11
CA LEU A 119 5.41 -15.28 -6.40
C LEU A 119 4.30 -15.91 -5.59
N ILE A 120 4.33 -15.67 -4.28
CA ILE A 120 3.27 -16.07 -3.36
C ILE A 120 3.07 -15.00 -2.30
N TRP A 121 1.83 -14.75 -1.95
CA TRP A 121 1.42 -13.79 -0.93
C TRP A 121 0.29 -14.34 -0.07
N HIS A 122 -0.06 -13.63 0.99
CA HIS A 122 -0.95 -14.18 2.01
C HIS A 122 -2.42 -13.97 1.68
N PHE A 123 -2.79 -12.79 1.19
CA PHE A 123 -4.18 -12.41 0.93
C PHE A 123 -4.33 -11.68 -0.39
N THR A 124 -5.45 -11.92 -1.06
CA THR A 124 -5.94 -11.07 -2.14
C THR A 124 -7.29 -10.51 -1.75
N THR A 125 -7.47 -9.20 -1.86
CA THR A 125 -8.73 -8.50 -1.56
C THR A 125 -9.35 -7.94 -2.84
N GLN A 126 -10.68 -7.98 -2.91
CA GLN A 126 -11.50 -7.26 -3.87
C GLN A 126 -12.76 -6.73 -3.19
N ASP A 127 -13.68 -6.16 -3.92
CA ASP A 127 -14.85 -5.46 -3.38
C ASP A 127 -15.82 -6.36 -2.61
N ASP A 128 -15.94 -7.62 -2.95
CA ASP A 128 -16.90 -8.57 -2.35
C ASP A 128 -16.27 -9.70 -1.52
N VAL A 129 -14.94 -9.85 -1.56
CA VAL A 129 -14.25 -10.95 -0.89
C VAL A 129 -12.78 -10.63 -0.56
N ALA A 130 -12.28 -11.23 0.51
CA ALA A 130 -10.85 -11.43 0.75
C ALA A 130 -10.54 -12.93 0.71
N ILE A 131 -9.46 -13.34 0.03
CA ILE A 131 -9.05 -14.75 -0.06
C ILE A 131 -7.69 -14.91 0.58
N GLN A 132 -7.58 -15.82 1.55
CA GLN A 132 -6.31 -16.22 2.16
C GLN A 132 -5.69 -17.39 1.40
N HIS A 133 -4.42 -17.27 1.03
CA HIS A 133 -3.66 -18.26 0.26
C HIS A 133 -2.56 -18.95 1.06
N LEU A 134 -2.05 -18.27 2.07
CA LEU A 134 -0.90 -18.72 2.86
C LEU A 134 -1.16 -18.45 4.34
N PRO A 135 -0.73 -19.34 5.28
CA PRO A 135 -0.74 -19.04 6.70
C PRO A 135 0.08 -17.80 7.00
N THR A 136 -0.40 -16.96 7.93
CA THR A 136 0.27 -15.69 8.25
C THR A 136 1.64 -15.86 8.94
N ASN A 137 1.91 -17.05 9.48
CA ASN A 137 3.21 -17.41 10.06
C ASN A 137 4.17 -18.11 9.08
N GLU A 138 3.90 -18.06 7.77
CA GLU A 138 4.79 -18.54 6.71
C GLU A 138 5.31 -17.41 5.83
N GLN A 139 6.54 -17.52 5.33
CA GLN A 139 7.13 -16.53 4.43
C GLN A 139 6.50 -16.59 3.04
N GLY A 140 6.16 -15.40 2.52
CA GLY A 140 5.81 -15.19 1.12
C GLY A 140 7.01 -14.81 0.25
N GLU A 141 6.79 -14.69 -1.06
CA GLU A 141 7.72 -14.06 -2.00
C GLU A 141 6.94 -13.02 -2.81
N HIS A 142 6.83 -11.80 -2.28
CA HIS A 142 6.00 -10.74 -2.84
C HIS A 142 6.64 -9.34 -2.81
N ALA A 143 7.80 -9.14 -2.15
CA ALA A 143 8.35 -7.81 -1.92
C ALA A 143 9.80 -7.64 -2.44
N ASP A 144 10.80 -8.06 -1.69
CA ASP A 144 12.19 -7.62 -1.83
C ASP A 144 13.20 -8.77 -1.95
N PHE A 145 12.77 -9.89 -2.51
CA PHE A 145 13.59 -11.08 -2.73
C PHE A 145 13.96 -11.78 -1.41
N ASP A 146 15.21 -11.63 -0.92
CA ASP A 146 15.69 -12.20 0.35
C ASP A 146 15.63 -11.19 1.51
N GLY A 147 15.01 -10.06 1.28
CA GLY A 147 14.95 -8.96 2.24
C GLY A 147 13.89 -9.13 3.32
N PRO A 148 13.80 -8.15 4.23
CA PRO A 148 12.87 -8.19 5.35
C PRO A 148 11.40 -8.15 4.92
N GLY A 149 11.07 -7.62 3.72
CA GLY A 149 9.72 -7.61 3.19
C GLY A 149 9.18 -9.01 2.97
N ASN A 150 9.97 -9.94 2.42
CA ASN A 150 9.58 -11.34 2.27
C ASN A 150 9.73 -12.14 3.57
N ASN A 151 10.75 -11.82 4.38
CA ASN A 151 11.10 -12.63 5.55
C ASN A 151 10.22 -12.35 6.77
N TYR A 152 9.57 -11.18 6.85
CA TYR A 152 8.86 -10.74 8.07
C TYR A 152 7.52 -10.05 7.79
N SER A 153 7.00 -10.09 6.57
CA SER A 153 5.80 -9.32 6.20
C SER A 153 4.68 -10.20 5.65
N ILE A 154 3.47 -9.95 6.12
CA ILE A 154 2.25 -10.44 5.49
C ILE A 154 1.98 -9.58 4.25
N GLY A 155 1.87 -10.18 3.06
CA GLY A 155 1.52 -9.49 1.82
C GLY A 155 0.02 -9.54 1.55
N ILE A 156 -0.59 -8.39 1.25
CA ILE A 156 -1.98 -8.24 0.84
C ILE A 156 -2.00 -7.59 -0.53
N GLU A 157 -2.56 -8.26 -1.54
CA GLU A 157 -2.73 -7.78 -2.90
C GLU A 157 -4.15 -7.26 -3.10
N MET A 158 -4.32 -6.01 -3.50
CA MET A 158 -5.60 -5.41 -3.88
C MET A 158 -5.87 -5.63 -5.36
N CYS A 159 -7.01 -6.23 -5.69
CA CYS A 159 -7.47 -6.37 -7.06
C CYS A 159 -7.88 -5.03 -7.66
N GLU A 160 -7.61 -4.87 -8.95
CA GLU A 160 -7.97 -3.67 -9.73
C GLU A 160 -8.52 -4.02 -11.12
N HIS A 161 -9.07 -5.24 -11.25
CA HIS A 161 -9.65 -5.71 -12.51
C HIS A 161 -10.90 -4.90 -12.91
N ARG A 162 -11.24 -4.94 -14.19
CA ARG A 162 -12.43 -4.26 -14.70
C ARG A 162 -13.69 -4.77 -14.01
N GLY A 163 -14.55 -3.86 -13.59
CA GLY A 163 -15.78 -4.15 -12.85
C GLY A 163 -15.60 -4.24 -11.33
N ASN A 164 -14.37 -4.26 -10.81
CA ASN A 164 -14.11 -4.18 -9.39
C ASN A 164 -14.36 -2.76 -8.84
N ASN A 165 -15.05 -2.65 -7.72
CA ASN A 165 -15.15 -1.38 -7.00
C ASN A 165 -13.88 -1.18 -6.17
N LEU A 166 -12.92 -0.40 -6.72
CA LEU A 166 -11.63 -0.20 -6.08
C LEU A 166 -11.74 0.52 -4.74
N ALA A 167 -12.70 1.45 -4.56
CA ALA A 167 -12.91 2.10 -3.27
C ALA A 167 -13.30 1.09 -2.19
N THR A 168 -14.24 0.20 -2.49
CA THR A 168 -14.65 -0.89 -1.57
C THR A 168 -13.50 -1.86 -1.32
N THR A 169 -12.69 -2.19 -2.33
CA THR A 169 -11.48 -3.02 -2.18
C THR A 169 -10.48 -2.38 -1.20
N ILE A 170 -10.25 -1.08 -1.30
CA ILE A 170 -9.38 -0.34 -0.36
C ILE A 170 -9.94 -0.40 1.06
N ASP A 171 -11.26 -0.25 1.25
CA ASP A 171 -11.89 -0.35 2.57
C ASP A 171 -11.78 -1.77 3.15
N ASN A 172 -12.04 -2.79 2.34
CA ASN A 172 -11.88 -4.19 2.74
C ASN A 172 -10.42 -4.50 3.12
N THR A 173 -9.47 -3.96 2.37
CA THR A 173 -8.05 -4.07 2.70
C THR A 173 -7.72 -3.40 4.03
N ALA A 174 -8.29 -2.22 4.30
CA ALA A 174 -8.09 -1.53 5.57
C ALA A 174 -8.67 -2.33 6.76
N LYS A 175 -9.84 -2.95 6.60
CA LYS A 175 -10.45 -3.84 7.62
C LYS A 175 -9.60 -5.08 7.88
N LEU A 176 -9.17 -5.78 6.83
CA LEU A 176 -8.29 -6.94 6.95
C LEU A 176 -6.96 -6.58 7.60
N THR A 177 -6.36 -5.46 7.19
CA THR A 177 -5.12 -4.95 7.78
C THR A 177 -5.29 -4.65 9.26
N ALA A 178 -6.39 -4.03 9.67
CA ALA A 178 -6.69 -3.75 11.08
C ALA A 178 -6.82 -5.03 11.91
N TYR A 179 -7.47 -6.07 11.37
CA TYR A 179 -7.53 -7.38 12.02
C TYR A 179 -6.13 -7.98 12.19
N LEU A 180 -5.31 -7.98 11.15
CA LEU A 180 -3.95 -8.55 11.19
C LEU A 180 -3.01 -7.77 12.12
N MET A 181 -3.18 -6.45 12.23
CA MET A 181 -2.48 -5.63 13.23
C MET A 181 -2.83 -6.10 14.65
N TRP A 182 -4.11 -6.38 14.92
CA TRP A 182 -4.54 -6.88 16.21
C TRP A 182 -4.02 -8.31 16.47
N GLU A 183 -4.15 -9.21 15.50
CA GLU A 183 -3.76 -10.61 15.62
C GLU A 183 -2.27 -10.79 15.88
N HIS A 184 -1.43 -10.04 15.15
CA HIS A 184 0.02 -10.16 15.19
C HIS A 184 0.72 -9.05 15.97
N GLN A 185 -0.03 -8.15 16.61
CA GLN A 185 0.49 -7.01 17.37
C GLN A 185 1.42 -6.12 16.53
N VAL A 186 1.10 -5.97 15.24
CA VAL A 186 1.85 -5.11 14.31
C VAL A 186 1.43 -3.66 14.50
N PRO A 187 2.37 -2.74 14.83
CA PRO A 187 2.03 -1.33 14.97
C PRO A 187 1.72 -0.70 13.60
N ILE A 188 0.90 0.35 13.59
CA ILE A 188 0.50 1.04 12.35
C ILE A 188 1.70 1.54 11.51
N GLY A 189 2.80 1.93 12.14
CA GLY A 189 4.03 2.34 11.45
C GLY A 189 4.70 1.21 10.66
N ASN A 190 4.33 -0.04 10.90
CA ASN A 190 4.83 -1.22 10.19
C ASN A 190 3.82 -1.73 9.13
N VAL A 191 2.73 -1.01 8.90
CA VAL A 191 1.90 -1.17 7.71
C VAL A 191 2.53 -0.31 6.61
N VAL A 192 3.07 -0.96 5.59
CA VAL A 192 3.92 -0.31 4.58
C VAL A 192 3.46 -0.63 3.16
N PRO A 193 3.65 0.27 2.18
CA PRO A 193 3.43 -0.05 0.77
C PRO A 193 4.59 -0.93 0.27
N HIS A 194 4.40 -1.68 -0.80
CA HIS A 194 5.51 -2.40 -1.45
C HIS A 194 6.69 -1.47 -1.79
N TYR A 195 6.39 -0.21 -2.12
CA TYR A 195 7.40 0.84 -2.31
C TYR A 195 8.44 0.91 -1.18
N HIS A 196 8.07 0.56 0.06
CA HIS A 196 8.97 0.61 1.22
C HIS A 196 10.20 -0.29 1.06
N TRP A 197 10.09 -1.36 0.28
CA TRP A 197 11.10 -2.40 0.14
C TRP A 197 11.94 -2.21 -1.12
N PRO A 198 13.21 -1.75 -1.01
CA PRO A 198 14.07 -1.64 -2.17
C PRO A 198 14.49 -3.03 -2.67
N ARG A 199 14.29 -3.29 -3.96
CA ARG A 199 14.65 -4.54 -4.62
C ARG A 199 16.11 -4.47 -5.09
N ARG A 200 16.99 -5.18 -4.40
CA ARG A 200 18.42 -5.15 -4.70
C ARG A 200 18.71 -5.51 -6.18
N GLY A 201 19.47 -4.63 -6.86
CA GLY A 201 19.87 -4.81 -8.25
C GLY A 201 18.75 -4.58 -9.27
N VAL A 202 17.69 -3.88 -8.88
CA VAL A 202 16.63 -3.35 -9.77
C VAL A 202 16.72 -1.85 -9.80
N ASN A 203 16.49 -1.24 -10.95
CA ASN A 203 16.44 0.21 -11.12
C ASN A 203 15.15 0.63 -11.82
N PRO A 204 14.30 1.48 -11.24
CA PRO A 204 14.39 1.98 -9.85
C PRO A 204 14.20 0.84 -8.83
N PRO A 205 14.84 0.91 -7.65
CA PRO A 205 14.78 -0.16 -6.66
C PRO A 205 13.39 -0.28 -6.02
N ASN A 206 12.71 0.82 -5.79
CA ASN A 206 11.39 0.86 -5.17
C ASN A 206 10.30 0.73 -6.22
N LYS A 207 9.37 -0.19 -6.01
CA LYS A 207 8.24 -0.41 -6.92
C LYS A 207 7.14 0.62 -6.67
N ASP A 208 6.59 1.21 -7.72
CA ASP A 208 5.35 2.02 -7.63
C ASP A 208 4.17 1.07 -7.35
N CYS A 209 3.98 0.72 -6.07
CA CYS A 209 2.96 -0.23 -5.64
C CYS A 209 2.62 -0.02 -4.14
N PRO A 210 1.35 0.08 -3.79
CA PRO A 210 0.18 0.14 -4.66
C PRO A 210 0.02 1.52 -5.31
N HIS A 211 0.11 1.60 -6.64
CA HIS A 211 0.25 2.85 -7.39
C HIS A 211 -0.88 3.86 -7.14
N PHE A 212 -2.12 3.40 -6.96
CA PHE A 212 -3.28 4.27 -6.72
C PHE A 212 -3.36 4.82 -5.26
N LEU A 213 -2.50 4.36 -4.36
CA LEU A 213 -2.31 4.91 -3.02
C LEU A 213 -1.00 5.71 -2.88
N LEU A 214 -0.23 5.83 -3.96
CA LEU A 214 1.01 6.60 -4.01
C LEU A 214 0.83 7.86 -4.85
N GLU A 215 1.63 8.87 -4.57
CA GLU A 215 1.66 10.14 -5.30
C GLU A 215 3.00 10.25 -6.03
N ASN A 216 2.95 10.31 -7.35
CA ASN A 216 4.17 10.31 -8.16
C ASN A 216 5.12 9.15 -7.81
N GLY A 217 4.56 7.95 -7.58
CA GLY A 217 5.30 6.75 -7.23
C GLY A 217 5.87 6.72 -5.81
N ARG A 218 5.42 7.59 -4.89
CA ARG A 218 5.93 7.69 -3.51
C ARG A 218 4.78 7.81 -2.50
N PRO A 219 4.98 7.30 -1.26
CA PRO A 219 4.01 7.51 -0.18
C PRO A 219 3.82 9.00 0.12
N GLY A 220 2.61 9.49 0.00
CA GLY A 220 2.22 10.88 0.20
C GLY A 220 0.96 11.02 1.06
N ALA A 221 0.11 12.00 0.76
CA ALA A 221 -1.13 12.27 1.48
C ALA A 221 -2.12 11.11 1.35
N THR A 222 -2.22 10.49 0.16
CA THR A 222 -3.12 9.36 -0.09
C THR A 222 -2.73 8.12 0.71
N TRP A 223 -1.43 7.84 0.84
CA TRP A 223 -0.96 6.75 1.71
C TRP A 223 -1.27 7.03 3.18
N ARG A 224 -1.03 8.25 3.68
CA ARG A 224 -1.38 8.64 5.05
C ARG A 224 -2.88 8.53 5.32
N TRP A 225 -3.71 8.93 4.36
CA TRP A 225 -5.15 8.73 4.44
C TRP A 225 -5.52 7.23 4.56
N PHE A 226 -4.92 6.35 3.75
CA PHE A 226 -5.13 4.91 3.88
C PHE A 226 -4.76 4.41 5.28
N LEU A 227 -3.60 4.81 5.82
CA LEU A 227 -3.21 4.46 7.20
C LEU A 227 -4.20 4.99 8.24
N SER A 228 -4.73 6.20 8.06
CA SER A 228 -5.75 6.73 8.98
C SER A 228 -7.03 5.91 8.92
N ARG A 229 -7.40 5.40 7.75
CA ARG A 229 -8.54 4.50 7.58
C ARG A 229 -8.30 3.14 8.24
N VAL A 230 -7.12 2.56 8.09
CA VAL A 230 -6.71 1.33 8.83
C VAL A 230 -6.80 1.56 10.33
N GLN A 231 -6.27 2.67 10.83
CA GLN A 231 -6.31 3.01 12.26
C GLN A 231 -7.76 3.20 12.76
N ALA A 232 -8.63 3.80 11.95
CA ALA A 232 -10.04 3.95 12.29
C ALA A 232 -10.75 2.58 12.37
N GLN A 233 -10.47 1.65 11.45
CA GLN A 233 -10.97 0.28 11.52
C GLN A 233 -10.41 -0.48 12.74
N TYR A 234 -9.13 -0.31 13.05
CA TYR A 234 -8.50 -0.88 14.23
C TYR A 234 -9.15 -0.38 15.54
N SER A 235 -9.50 0.90 15.57
CA SER A 235 -10.18 1.52 16.71
C SER A 235 -11.59 0.96 16.96
N ARG A 236 -12.19 0.27 15.99
CA ARG A 236 -13.48 -0.45 16.18
C ARG A 236 -13.32 -1.74 16.97
N ILE A 237 -12.12 -2.31 17.03
CA ILE A 237 -11.89 -3.60 17.71
C ILE A 237 -12.00 -3.40 19.21
N VAL A 238 -12.79 -4.29 19.86
CA VAL A 238 -12.86 -4.36 21.33
C VAL A 238 -11.50 -4.76 21.86
N PRO A 239 -10.95 -4.06 22.87
CA PRO A 239 -9.79 -4.56 23.59
C PRO A 239 -10.07 -5.96 24.14
N GLY A 240 -9.29 -6.93 23.73
CA GLY A 240 -9.36 -8.32 24.19
C GLY A 240 -7.97 -8.91 24.22
N PRO A 241 -7.73 -10.02 24.92
CA PRO A 241 -6.45 -10.69 24.85
C PRO A 241 -6.16 -11.04 23.38
N ALA A 242 -4.97 -10.69 22.92
CA ALA A 242 -4.49 -11.16 21.64
C ALA A 242 -4.52 -12.71 21.63
N PRO A 243 -4.81 -13.34 20.48
CA PRO A 243 -4.72 -14.79 20.39
C PRO A 243 -3.34 -15.22 20.86
N LYS A 244 -3.28 -16.28 21.65
CA LYS A 244 -1.99 -16.93 21.92
C LYS A 244 -1.55 -17.57 20.61
N ILE A 245 -0.52 -17.01 20.00
CA ILE A 245 0.14 -17.54 18.79
C ILE A 245 0.92 -18.80 19.19
#